data_ced383f8371d03f7df8c4475496be833
#
_entry.id   ced383f8371d03f7df8c4475496be833
#
_cell.length_a   1.000
_cell.length_b   1.000
_cell.length_c   1.000
_cell.angle_alpha   90.00
_cell.angle_beta   90.00
_cell.angle_gamma   90.00
#
_symmetry.space_group_name_H-M   'P 1'
#
loop_
_entity.id
_entity.type
_entity.pdbx_description
1 polymer ?
#
loop_
_entity_poly.entity_id
_entity_poly.type
_entity_poly.pdbx_seq_one_letter_code
_entity_poly.pdbx_strand_id
1 'polypeptide(L)'
;MIQIAVLGYGTVGSGVVEVIETNKADINKKAGEDLAVKYILDLRDFPGDPYEKKVVHDFDVILKDAEVTVICETMGGTTYAYDYTKKALLAGKSVCTSNKELVAAHGPELLRLARENHCNYLFEASVGGGIPIIRPLNYSLTAEHIDGITGILNGTTNYILTKMDQDGADFEDVLKEAQDKGYAERNPEADVEGYDACRKIAILSSLMTGKSVDYEDIYTEGITKITAADFKYAKQMNKSVKLLAFSQDTEDGFFAMVAPFMISKDHPLYIVRDVFNAVYVHGNMLGDSMYYGRGAGKLPTASAVVSDVVDCARHQGKTIMCFWDEERVKVTDIGLAKRKFFVRVSADKREAAMAAFGALAEINVGIKEEFAFMTQIMSEKEFAENIEKLGGCINRIRIMA
;
A
#
# COMPACT_ATOMS: atom_id res chain seq x y z
N MET A 1 -24.81 -23.73 5.96
CA MET A 1 -23.41 -23.86 5.44
C MET A 1 -23.24 -22.88 4.30
N ILE A 2 -22.22 -22.06 4.35
CA ILE A 2 -21.92 -21.08 3.31
C ILE A 2 -20.87 -21.66 2.36
N GLN A 3 -21.21 -21.71 1.07
CA GLN A 3 -20.31 -22.19 0.02
C GLN A 3 -19.52 -21.04 -0.56
N ILE A 4 -18.19 -21.24 -0.68
CA ILE A 4 -17.22 -20.26 -1.13
C ILE A 4 -16.63 -20.73 -2.45
N ALA A 5 -16.40 -19.79 -3.38
CA ALA A 5 -15.56 -20.02 -4.56
C ALA A 5 -14.28 -19.18 -4.47
N VAL A 6 -13.17 -19.74 -4.91
CA VAL A 6 -11.87 -19.05 -4.99
C VAL A 6 -11.51 -18.89 -6.47
N LEU A 7 -11.33 -17.65 -6.93
CA LEU A 7 -10.92 -17.33 -8.29
C LEU A 7 -9.41 -17.07 -8.32
N GLY A 8 -8.68 -17.95 -9.00
CA GLY A 8 -7.21 -18.00 -9.02
C GLY A 8 -6.64 -18.87 -7.90
N TYR A 9 -5.97 -19.96 -8.25
CA TYR A 9 -5.32 -20.88 -7.29
C TYR A 9 -3.80 -20.70 -7.29
N GLY A 10 -3.39 -19.41 -7.30
CA GLY A 10 -2.00 -19.01 -7.11
C GLY A 10 -1.61 -18.93 -5.63
N THR A 11 -0.62 -18.11 -5.31
CA THR A 11 -0.09 -17.94 -3.95
C THR A 11 -1.19 -17.56 -2.95
N VAL A 12 -2.00 -16.56 -3.25
CA VAL A 12 -3.04 -16.08 -2.31
C VAL A 12 -4.22 -17.03 -2.27
N GLY A 13 -4.73 -17.48 -3.41
CA GLY A 13 -5.89 -18.38 -3.48
C GLY A 13 -5.66 -19.72 -2.80
N SER A 14 -4.50 -20.36 -3.02
CA SER A 14 -4.12 -21.58 -2.28
C SER A 14 -3.98 -21.30 -0.78
N GLY A 15 -3.50 -20.12 -0.41
CA GLY A 15 -3.45 -19.66 0.98
C GLY A 15 -4.84 -19.52 1.61
N VAL A 16 -5.84 -18.98 0.88
CA VAL A 16 -7.23 -18.87 1.34
C VAL A 16 -7.79 -20.25 1.70
N VAL A 17 -7.60 -21.23 0.81
CA VAL A 17 -8.02 -22.62 1.08
C VAL A 17 -7.32 -23.17 2.32
N GLU A 18 -6.00 -22.99 2.42
CA GLU A 18 -5.19 -23.44 3.56
C GLU A 18 -5.66 -22.81 4.87
N VAL A 19 -5.90 -21.51 4.92
CA VAL A 19 -6.36 -20.81 6.14
C VAL A 19 -7.75 -21.31 6.56
N ILE A 20 -8.70 -21.46 5.63
CA ILE A 20 -10.04 -21.95 5.92
C ILE A 20 -9.98 -23.36 6.51
N GLU A 21 -9.21 -24.26 5.93
CA GLU A 21 -9.14 -25.66 6.41
C GLU A 21 -8.36 -25.79 7.73
N THR A 22 -7.24 -25.04 7.87
CA THR A 22 -6.41 -25.10 9.08
C THR A 22 -7.13 -24.56 10.31
N ASN A 23 -7.84 -23.44 10.16
CA ASN A 23 -8.50 -22.73 11.25
C ASN A 23 -10.03 -22.94 11.25
N LYS A 24 -10.53 -24.01 10.61
CA LYS A 24 -11.93 -24.27 10.34
C LYS A 24 -12.85 -24.09 11.54
N ALA A 25 -12.49 -24.69 12.67
CA ALA A 25 -13.32 -24.64 13.88
C ALA A 25 -13.49 -23.20 14.42
N ASP A 26 -12.41 -22.43 14.47
CA ASP A 26 -12.44 -21.05 14.94
C ASP A 26 -13.15 -20.12 13.94
N ILE A 27 -12.93 -20.33 12.65
CA ILE A 27 -13.57 -19.59 11.57
C ILE A 27 -15.09 -19.81 11.60
N ASN A 28 -15.55 -21.07 11.62
CA ASN A 28 -16.96 -21.42 11.68
C ASN A 28 -17.64 -20.83 12.94
N LYS A 29 -16.98 -20.94 14.08
CA LYS A 29 -17.48 -20.34 15.34
C LYS A 29 -17.66 -18.82 15.20
N LYS A 30 -16.69 -18.13 14.57
CA LYS A 30 -16.74 -16.67 14.38
C LYS A 30 -17.74 -16.26 13.29
N ALA A 31 -17.90 -17.05 12.25
CA ALA A 31 -18.89 -16.83 11.20
C ALA A 31 -20.32 -17.08 11.68
N GLY A 32 -20.50 -17.94 12.69
CA GLY A 32 -21.80 -18.40 13.15
C GLY A 32 -22.39 -19.53 12.31
N GLU A 33 -21.68 -19.94 11.26
CA GLU A 33 -22.06 -21.01 10.33
C GLU A 33 -20.82 -21.75 9.79
N ASP A 34 -21.06 -22.95 9.27
CA ASP A 34 -20.02 -23.70 8.59
C ASP A 34 -19.66 -23.06 7.23
N LEU A 35 -18.38 -22.86 6.99
CA LEU A 35 -17.82 -22.38 5.73
C LEU A 35 -17.11 -23.51 5.00
N ALA A 36 -17.32 -23.62 3.68
CA ALA A 36 -16.63 -24.59 2.85
C ALA A 36 -16.30 -24.05 1.46
N VAL A 37 -15.08 -24.33 0.97
CA VAL A 37 -14.72 -24.05 -0.41
C VAL A 37 -15.37 -25.10 -1.31
N LYS A 38 -16.26 -24.67 -2.22
CA LYS A 38 -16.97 -25.52 -3.16
C LYS A 38 -16.23 -25.58 -4.49
N TYR A 39 -15.80 -24.45 -5.01
CA TYR A 39 -15.13 -24.32 -6.30
C TYR A 39 -13.82 -23.53 -6.20
N ILE A 40 -12.90 -23.89 -7.07
CA ILE A 40 -11.66 -23.19 -7.34
C ILE A 40 -11.61 -22.95 -8.85
N LEU A 41 -11.65 -21.69 -9.28
CA LEU A 41 -11.49 -21.33 -10.69
C LEU A 41 -10.03 -21.08 -11.00
N ASP A 42 -9.46 -21.85 -11.92
CA ASP A 42 -8.13 -21.59 -12.48
C ASP A 42 -8.08 -22.14 -13.92
N LEU A 43 -7.20 -21.59 -14.75
CA LEU A 43 -6.97 -22.09 -16.11
C LEU A 43 -6.11 -23.36 -16.13
N ARG A 44 -5.42 -23.63 -15.05
CA ARG A 44 -4.51 -24.79 -14.89
C ARG A 44 -5.21 -25.93 -14.17
N ASP A 45 -4.76 -27.14 -14.46
CA ASP A 45 -5.04 -28.33 -13.65
C ASP A 45 -4.02 -28.48 -12.54
N PHE A 46 -4.42 -29.10 -11.44
CA PHE A 46 -3.56 -29.35 -10.28
C PHE A 46 -3.56 -30.84 -9.91
N PRO A 47 -2.97 -31.72 -10.75
CA PRO A 47 -3.01 -33.17 -10.53
C PRO A 47 -2.33 -33.56 -9.23
N GLY A 48 -3.03 -34.33 -8.40
CA GLY A 48 -2.55 -34.77 -7.10
C GLY A 48 -2.75 -33.78 -5.96
N ASP A 49 -3.27 -32.58 -6.22
CA ASP A 49 -3.68 -31.64 -5.17
C ASP A 49 -4.95 -32.15 -4.46
N PRO A 50 -5.05 -32.06 -3.13
CA PRO A 50 -6.25 -32.48 -2.37
C PRO A 50 -7.55 -31.83 -2.84
N TYR A 51 -7.47 -30.69 -3.50
CA TYR A 51 -8.62 -29.92 -3.99
C TYR A 51 -8.83 -30.03 -5.50
N GLU A 52 -8.08 -30.87 -6.21
CA GLU A 52 -8.17 -31.10 -7.67
C GLU A 52 -9.63 -31.23 -8.15
N LYS A 53 -10.46 -31.99 -7.43
CA LYS A 53 -11.87 -32.22 -7.79
C LYS A 53 -12.78 -31.00 -7.66
N LYS A 54 -12.30 -29.92 -7.02
CA LYS A 54 -13.02 -28.64 -6.87
C LYS A 54 -12.64 -27.62 -7.94
N VAL A 55 -11.64 -27.95 -8.77
CA VAL A 55 -11.16 -27.07 -9.84
C VAL A 55 -12.17 -27.06 -10.98
N VAL A 56 -12.51 -25.87 -11.41
CA VAL A 56 -13.37 -25.57 -12.56
C VAL A 56 -12.68 -24.55 -13.46
N HIS A 57 -12.96 -24.58 -14.75
CA HIS A 57 -12.32 -23.70 -15.74
C HIS A 57 -13.28 -22.66 -16.33
N ASP A 58 -14.56 -22.73 -15.96
CA ASP A 58 -15.60 -21.81 -16.44
C ASP A 58 -16.25 -21.09 -15.25
N PHE A 59 -16.19 -19.77 -15.26
CA PHE A 59 -16.79 -18.92 -14.23
C PHE A 59 -18.33 -19.07 -14.15
N ASP A 60 -18.97 -19.39 -15.25
CA ASP A 60 -20.40 -19.57 -15.32
C ASP A 60 -20.91 -20.71 -14.41
N VAL A 61 -20.08 -21.74 -14.15
CA VAL A 61 -20.38 -22.80 -13.18
C VAL A 61 -20.58 -22.23 -11.79
N ILE A 62 -19.72 -21.28 -11.39
CA ILE A 62 -19.77 -20.60 -10.08
C ILE A 62 -20.92 -19.61 -10.05
N LEU A 63 -21.07 -18.82 -11.13
CA LEU A 63 -22.08 -17.76 -11.19
C LEU A 63 -23.51 -18.31 -11.10
N LYS A 64 -23.78 -19.41 -11.78
CA LYS A 64 -25.12 -20.04 -11.83
C LYS A 64 -25.45 -20.89 -10.61
N ASP A 65 -24.48 -21.24 -9.77
CA ASP A 65 -24.72 -22.01 -8.56
C ASP A 65 -25.24 -21.13 -7.42
N ALA A 66 -26.51 -21.27 -7.07
CA ALA A 66 -27.16 -20.49 -6.03
C ALA A 66 -26.63 -20.77 -4.61
N GLU A 67 -25.96 -21.90 -4.38
CA GLU A 67 -25.36 -22.22 -3.07
C GLU A 67 -24.08 -21.41 -2.81
N VAL A 68 -23.37 -20.97 -3.88
CA VAL A 68 -22.19 -20.12 -3.74
C VAL A 68 -22.64 -18.70 -3.46
N THR A 69 -22.37 -18.20 -2.25
CA THR A 69 -22.75 -16.84 -1.83
C THR A 69 -21.56 -15.89 -1.61
N VAL A 70 -20.34 -16.44 -1.48
CA VAL A 70 -19.12 -15.65 -1.30
C VAL A 70 -18.06 -16.09 -2.30
N ILE A 71 -17.42 -15.13 -2.92
CA ILE A 71 -16.35 -15.33 -3.91
C ILE A 71 -15.08 -14.63 -3.39
N CYS A 72 -13.95 -15.36 -3.37
CA CYS A 72 -12.62 -14.81 -3.11
C CYS A 72 -11.93 -14.55 -4.46
N GLU A 73 -11.77 -13.31 -4.88
CA GLU A 73 -11.04 -12.92 -6.08
C GLU A 73 -9.56 -12.72 -5.73
N THR A 74 -8.70 -13.58 -6.28
CA THR A 74 -7.25 -13.60 -6.04
C THR A 74 -6.43 -13.78 -7.33
N MET A 75 -7.02 -13.39 -8.49
CA MET A 75 -6.40 -13.60 -9.81
C MET A 75 -5.33 -12.56 -10.15
N GLY A 76 -5.56 -11.30 -9.80
CA GLY A 76 -4.75 -10.17 -10.25
C GLY A 76 -5.15 -9.62 -11.62
N GLY A 77 -4.60 -8.45 -11.96
CA GLY A 77 -5.00 -7.67 -13.14
C GLY A 77 -6.42 -7.09 -13.03
N THR A 78 -6.88 -6.40 -14.06
CA THR A 78 -8.19 -5.72 -13.99
C THR A 78 -9.24 -6.30 -14.93
N THR A 79 -8.85 -6.93 -16.05
CA THR A 79 -9.80 -7.32 -17.10
C THR A 79 -10.78 -8.40 -16.63
N TYR A 80 -10.31 -9.63 -16.38
CA TYR A 80 -11.17 -10.74 -15.95
C TYR A 80 -11.62 -10.55 -14.50
N ALA A 81 -10.75 -10.02 -13.63
CA ALA A 81 -11.11 -9.74 -12.26
C ALA A 81 -12.28 -8.77 -12.15
N TYR A 82 -12.30 -7.71 -12.95
CA TYR A 82 -13.41 -6.77 -13.00
C TYR A 82 -14.68 -7.40 -13.55
N ASP A 83 -14.61 -8.10 -14.71
CA ASP A 83 -15.79 -8.71 -15.33
C ASP A 83 -16.46 -9.73 -14.38
N TYR A 84 -15.67 -10.62 -13.76
CA TYR A 84 -16.20 -11.64 -12.88
C TYR A 84 -16.71 -11.06 -11.56
N THR A 85 -16.01 -10.09 -10.98
CA THR A 85 -16.46 -9.38 -9.77
C THR A 85 -17.78 -8.67 -10.04
N LYS A 86 -17.89 -7.92 -11.14
CA LYS A 86 -19.12 -7.22 -11.53
C LYS A 86 -20.29 -8.18 -11.71
N LYS A 87 -20.11 -9.27 -12.47
CA LYS A 87 -21.14 -10.30 -12.66
C LYS A 87 -21.55 -10.96 -11.35
N ALA A 88 -20.61 -11.23 -10.46
CA ALA A 88 -20.90 -11.81 -9.14
C ALA A 88 -21.75 -10.86 -8.28
N LEU A 89 -21.38 -9.59 -8.19
CA LEU A 89 -22.13 -8.59 -7.43
C LEU A 89 -23.54 -8.39 -7.99
N LEU A 90 -23.69 -8.31 -9.32
CA LEU A 90 -25.01 -8.24 -9.99
C LEU A 90 -25.89 -9.46 -9.71
N ALA A 91 -25.28 -10.63 -9.47
CA ALA A 91 -25.99 -11.86 -9.06
C ALA A 91 -26.22 -11.95 -7.55
N GLY A 92 -25.94 -10.90 -6.77
CA GLY A 92 -26.11 -10.85 -5.31
C GLY A 92 -25.11 -11.68 -4.53
N LYS A 93 -23.96 -12.07 -5.15
CA LYS A 93 -22.88 -12.80 -4.48
C LYS A 93 -21.85 -11.80 -3.92
N SER A 94 -21.49 -11.98 -2.66
CA SER A 94 -20.44 -11.16 -2.03
C SER A 94 -19.05 -11.49 -2.60
N VAL A 95 -18.19 -10.49 -2.75
CA VAL A 95 -16.82 -10.65 -3.24
C VAL A 95 -15.82 -10.10 -2.25
N CYS A 96 -14.81 -10.91 -1.92
CA CYS A 96 -13.62 -10.51 -1.14
C CYS A 96 -12.40 -10.52 -2.05
N THR A 97 -11.63 -9.45 -2.11
CA THR A 97 -10.49 -9.37 -3.03
C THR A 97 -9.18 -8.92 -2.36
N SER A 98 -8.06 -9.41 -2.88
CA SER A 98 -6.71 -8.91 -2.57
C SER A 98 -6.15 -8.01 -3.68
N ASN A 99 -6.92 -7.74 -4.72
CA ASN A 99 -6.47 -7.12 -5.96
C ASN A 99 -6.52 -5.58 -5.86
N LYS A 100 -5.41 -4.99 -5.44
CA LYS A 100 -5.30 -3.53 -5.30
C LYS A 100 -5.53 -2.75 -6.60
N GLU A 101 -5.19 -3.35 -7.75
CA GLU A 101 -5.37 -2.69 -9.05
C GLU A 101 -6.87 -2.58 -9.39
N LEU A 102 -7.61 -3.66 -9.16
CA LEU A 102 -9.06 -3.68 -9.31
C LEU A 102 -9.74 -2.67 -8.36
N VAL A 103 -9.33 -2.67 -7.10
CA VAL A 103 -9.91 -1.76 -6.09
C VAL A 103 -9.61 -0.31 -6.40
N ALA A 104 -8.37 0.04 -6.76
CA ALA A 104 -7.99 1.41 -7.08
C ALA A 104 -8.70 1.93 -8.35
N ALA A 105 -8.92 1.07 -9.36
CA ALA A 105 -9.53 1.47 -10.63
C ALA A 105 -11.07 1.49 -10.59
N HIS A 106 -11.70 0.59 -9.83
CA HIS A 106 -13.15 0.34 -9.91
C HIS A 106 -13.85 0.26 -8.54
N GLY A 107 -13.16 0.60 -7.44
CA GLY A 107 -13.68 0.49 -6.06
C GLY A 107 -15.07 1.10 -5.88
N PRO A 108 -15.29 2.39 -6.20
CA PRO A 108 -16.60 3.04 -6.00
C PRO A 108 -17.74 2.37 -6.76
N GLU A 109 -17.52 2.03 -8.04
CA GLU A 109 -18.52 1.33 -8.86
C GLU A 109 -18.89 -0.02 -8.25
N LEU A 110 -17.89 -0.83 -7.87
CA LEU A 110 -18.12 -2.15 -7.31
C LEU A 110 -18.79 -2.09 -5.92
N LEU A 111 -18.45 -1.11 -5.10
CA LEU A 111 -19.14 -0.84 -3.84
C LEU A 111 -20.61 -0.44 -4.06
N ARG A 112 -20.88 0.40 -5.06
CA ARG A 112 -22.25 0.78 -5.43
C ARG A 112 -23.06 -0.44 -5.89
N LEU A 113 -22.50 -1.27 -6.78
CA LEU A 113 -23.14 -2.50 -7.24
C LEU A 113 -23.42 -3.48 -6.10
N ALA A 114 -22.49 -3.65 -5.17
CA ALA A 114 -22.68 -4.49 -3.98
C ALA A 114 -23.86 -3.98 -3.14
N ARG A 115 -23.95 -2.68 -2.90
CA ARG A 115 -25.05 -2.05 -2.15
C ARG A 115 -26.39 -2.22 -2.84
N GLU A 116 -26.46 -1.98 -4.15
CA GLU A 116 -27.68 -2.12 -4.95
C GLU A 116 -28.20 -3.56 -5.00
N ASN A 117 -27.33 -4.56 -4.87
CA ASN A 117 -27.67 -5.98 -4.91
C ASN A 117 -27.62 -6.67 -3.53
N HIS A 118 -27.60 -5.90 -2.43
CA HIS A 118 -27.65 -6.39 -1.05
C HIS A 118 -26.57 -7.44 -0.71
N CYS A 119 -25.37 -7.28 -1.29
CA CYS A 119 -24.21 -8.11 -1.01
C CYS A 119 -23.00 -7.23 -0.63
N ASN A 120 -21.83 -7.82 -0.48
CA ASN A 120 -20.65 -7.15 0.00
C ASN A 120 -19.52 -7.18 -1.03
N TYR A 121 -18.79 -6.07 -1.16
CA TYR A 121 -17.48 -5.99 -1.79
C TYR A 121 -16.46 -5.57 -0.76
N LEU A 122 -15.61 -6.50 -0.32
CA LEU A 122 -14.63 -6.30 0.74
C LEU A 122 -13.22 -6.51 0.21
N PHE A 123 -12.27 -5.71 0.68
CA PHE A 123 -10.93 -5.64 0.09
C PHE A 123 -9.82 -5.37 1.11
N GLU A 124 -9.95 -5.90 2.34
CA GLU A 124 -8.94 -5.73 3.39
C GLU A 124 -7.54 -6.11 2.91
N ALA A 125 -7.45 -7.21 2.15
CA ALA A 125 -6.18 -7.72 1.64
C ALA A 125 -5.55 -6.90 0.51
N SER A 126 -6.23 -5.87 0.00
CA SER A 126 -5.71 -5.02 -1.09
C SER A 126 -4.62 -4.05 -0.62
N VAL A 127 -4.63 -3.67 0.68
CA VAL A 127 -3.63 -2.78 1.27
C VAL A 127 -3.08 -3.41 2.55
N GLY A 128 -1.74 -3.38 2.68
CA GLY A 128 -1.08 -3.86 3.90
C GLY A 128 -1.07 -5.38 4.10
N GLY A 129 -1.52 -6.17 3.12
CA GLY A 129 -1.51 -7.63 3.17
C GLY A 129 -2.23 -8.18 4.39
N GLY A 130 -1.49 -8.62 5.40
CA GLY A 130 -2.06 -9.13 6.67
C GLY A 130 -2.35 -8.06 7.72
N ILE A 131 -2.05 -6.79 7.45
CA ILE A 131 -2.29 -5.69 8.38
C ILE A 131 -3.76 -5.25 8.28
N PRO A 132 -4.56 -5.29 9.36
CA PRO A 132 -5.92 -4.77 9.33
C PRO A 132 -5.88 -3.24 9.31
N ILE A 133 -6.25 -2.63 8.19
CA ILE A 133 -6.31 -1.16 8.04
C ILE A 133 -7.63 -0.65 7.46
N ILE A 134 -8.17 -1.32 6.45
CA ILE A 134 -9.43 -0.89 5.82
C ILE A 134 -10.57 -1.05 6.81
N ARG A 135 -10.62 -2.18 7.52
CA ARG A 135 -11.61 -2.42 8.56
C ARG A 135 -11.51 -1.45 9.73
N PRO A 136 -10.33 -1.14 10.30
CA PRO A 136 -10.19 -0.06 11.28
C PRO A 136 -10.71 1.29 10.80
N LEU A 137 -10.40 1.72 9.57
CA LEU A 137 -10.92 2.98 9.02
C LEU A 137 -12.44 2.99 8.95
N ASN A 138 -13.06 1.86 8.55
CA ASN A 138 -14.50 1.76 8.37
C ASN A 138 -15.30 1.46 9.66
N TYR A 139 -14.67 0.90 10.71
CA TYR A 139 -15.37 0.43 11.92
C TYR A 139 -14.85 1.02 13.22
N SER A 140 -13.52 1.08 13.38
CA SER A 140 -12.94 1.45 14.67
C SER A 140 -12.71 2.94 14.80
N LEU A 141 -12.45 3.62 13.69
CA LEU A 141 -12.13 5.05 13.62
C LEU A 141 -13.31 5.90 13.12
N THR A 142 -14.52 5.39 13.17
CA THR A 142 -15.73 6.07 12.66
C THR A 142 -16.12 7.34 13.41
N ALA A 143 -15.59 7.56 14.62
CA ALA A 143 -15.78 8.78 15.39
C ALA A 143 -14.72 9.87 15.08
N GLU A 144 -13.70 9.52 14.28
CA GLU A 144 -12.60 10.41 13.96
C GLU A 144 -12.81 11.15 12.64
N HIS A 145 -12.35 12.39 12.59
CA HIS A 145 -11.95 12.98 11.33
C HIS A 145 -10.48 12.62 11.10
N ILE A 146 -10.24 11.78 10.10
CA ILE A 146 -8.89 11.39 9.72
C ILE A 146 -8.33 12.47 8.80
N ASP A 147 -7.29 13.17 9.23
CA ASP A 147 -6.66 14.24 8.47
C ASP A 147 -5.31 13.85 7.88
N GLY A 148 -4.77 12.69 8.27
CA GLY A 148 -3.50 12.20 7.73
C GLY A 148 -3.32 10.69 7.78
N ILE A 149 -2.79 10.13 6.69
CA ILE A 149 -2.32 8.75 6.64
C ILE A 149 -0.89 8.76 6.08
N THR A 150 0.02 8.11 6.79
CA THR A 150 1.40 7.91 6.33
C THR A 150 1.77 6.44 6.45
N GLY A 151 2.32 5.84 5.41
CA GLY A 151 2.62 4.41 5.44
C GLY A 151 3.94 4.03 4.78
N ILE A 152 4.54 2.96 5.31
CA ILE A 152 5.51 2.12 4.63
C ILE A 152 4.70 0.96 4.04
N LEU A 153 4.30 1.10 2.77
CA LEU A 153 3.29 0.25 2.13
C LEU A 153 3.87 -0.81 1.20
N ASN A 154 5.20 -0.83 1.03
CA ASN A 154 5.88 -1.80 0.17
C ASN A 154 7.02 -2.48 0.93
N GLY A 155 6.96 -3.80 1.07
CA GLY A 155 7.94 -4.60 1.81
C GLY A 155 9.28 -4.73 1.10
N THR A 156 9.29 -4.79 -0.23
CA THR A 156 10.50 -4.90 -1.05
C THR A 156 11.39 -3.66 -0.89
N THR A 157 10.81 -2.48 -1.07
CA THR A 157 11.55 -1.22 -0.92
C THR A 157 12.01 -0.98 0.52
N ASN A 158 11.18 -1.34 1.51
CA ASN A 158 11.59 -1.21 2.91
C ASN A 158 12.73 -2.18 3.26
N TYR A 159 12.72 -3.40 2.71
CA TYR A 159 13.83 -4.35 2.84
C TYR A 159 15.12 -3.77 2.24
N ILE A 160 15.06 -3.28 1.00
CA ILE A 160 16.22 -2.69 0.31
C ILE A 160 16.80 -1.53 1.14
N LEU A 161 15.98 -0.55 1.51
CA LEU A 161 16.42 0.60 2.30
C LEU A 161 16.94 0.20 3.69
N THR A 162 16.37 -0.84 4.31
CA THR A 162 16.84 -1.36 5.60
C THR A 162 18.26 -1.95 5.47
N LYS A 163 18.51 -2.73 4.42
CA LYS A 163 19.83 -3.32 4.16
C LYS A 163 20.88 -2.29 3.80
N MET A 164 20.53 -1.33 2.94
CA MET A 164 21.41 -0.20 2.64
C MET A 164 21.79 0.59 3.89
N ASP A 165 20.84 0.82 4.81
CA ASP A 165 21.06 1.50 6.09
C ASP A 165 21.96 0.68 7.03
N GLN A 166 21.70 -0.60 7.19
CA GLN A 166 22.40 -1.46 8.17
C GLN A 166 23.79 -1.86 7.69
N ASP A 167 23.90 -2.33 6.47
CA ASP A 167 25.10 -2.98 5.92
C ASP A 167 25.96 -2.00 5.10
N GLY A 168 25.43 -0.80 4.76
CA GLY A 168 26.10 0.18 3.90
C GLY A 168 26.27 -0.30 2.46
N ALA A 169 25.45 -1.26 2.04
CA ALA A 169 25.45 -1.86 0.70
C ALA A 169 24.84 -0.92 -0.33
N ASP A 170 25.23 -1.08 -1.60
CA ASP A 170 24.64 -0.34 -2.70
C ASP A 170 23.30 -0.93 -3.14
N PHE A 171 22.47 -0.09 -3.76
CA PHE A 171 21.11 -0.43 -4.19
C PHE A 171 21.04 -1.69 -5.06
N GLU A 172 21.91 -1.80 -6.08
CA GLU A 172 21.90 -2.91 -7.04
C GLU A 172 22.20 -4.25 -6.37
N ASP A 173 23.16 -4.28 -5.44
CA ASP A 173 23.54 -5.50 -4.71
C ASP A 173 22.39 -5.98 -3.83
N VAL A 174 21.73 -5.05 -3.13
CA VAL A 174 20.60 -5.38 -2.27
C VAL A 174 19.35 -5.77 -3.07
N LEU A 175 19.11 -5.13 -4.21
CA LEU A 175 18.01 -5.50 -5.11
C LEU A 175 18.19 -6.95 -5.59
N LYS A 176 19.41 -7.32 -5.99
CA LYS A 176 19.72 -8.70 -6.38
C LYS A 176 19.48 -9.68 -5.23
N GLU A 177 19.94 -9.35 -4.03
CA GLU A 177 19.69 -10.16 -2.84
C GLU A 177 18.17 -10.32 -2.57
N ALA A 178 17.39 -9.25 -2.73
CA ALA A 178 15.93 -9.30 -2.58
C ALA A 178 15.27 -10.22 -3.61
N GLN A 179 15.76 -10.21 -4.86
CA GLN A 179 15.30 -11.13 -5.92
C GLN A 179 15.65 -12.58 -5.60
N ASP A 180 16.87 -12.85 -5.17
CA ASP A 180 17.33 -14.20 -4.81
C ASP A 180 16.53 -14.79 -3.63
N LYS A 181 16.06 -13.93 -2.72
CA LYS A 181 15.20 -14.30 -1.58
C LYS A 181 13.70 -14.35 -1.93
N GLY A 182 13.32 -13.97 -3.15
CA GLY A 182 11.92 -13.93 -3.59
C GLY A 182 11.11 -12.76 -2.99
N TYR A 183 11.78 -11.72 -2.48
CA TYR A 183 11.13 -10.49 -2.01
C TYR A 183 10.88 -9.48 -3.12
N ALA A 184 11.68 -9.54 -4.20
CA ALA A 184 11.48 -8.76 -5.42
C ALA A 184 11.28 -9.70 -6.60
N GLU A 185 10.40 -9.31 -7.52
CA GLU A 185 10.23 -9.99 -8.79
C GLU A 185 11.37 -9.66 -9.76
N ARG A 186 11.45 -10.40 -10.88
CA ARG A 186 12.44 -10.16 -11.92
C ARG A 186 12.32 -8.76 -12.55
N ASN A 187 11.08 -8.27 -12.69
CA ASN A 187 10.80 -6.87 -13.02
C ASN A 187 10.28 -6.15 -11.77
N PRO A 188 11.17 -5.48 -10.98
CA PRO A 188 10.81 -4.87 -9.72
C PRO A 188 10.27 -3.43 -9.86
N GLU A 189 10.07 -2.93 -11.08
CA GLU A 189 9.74 -1.52 -11.37
C GLU A 189 8.57 -1.00 -10.55
N ALA A 190 7.48 -1.78 -10.45
CA ALA A 190 6.31 -1.38 -9.67
C ALA A 190 6.62 -1.15 -8.18
N ASP A 191 7.61 -1.88 -7.63
CA ASP A 191 8.05 -1.72 -6.26
C ASP A 191 9.03 -0.53 -6.16
N VAL A 192 10.16 -0.59 -6.89
CA VAL A 192 11.28 0.34 -6.68
C VAL A 192 10.98 1.77 -7.15
N GLU A 193 10.07 1.94 -8.12
CA GLU A 193 9.59 3.26 -8.56
C GLU A 193 8.37 3.76 -7.76
N GLY A 194 7.86 2.95 -6.80
CA GLY A 194 6.83 3.37 -5.84
C GLY A 194 5.38 3.21 -6.33
N TYR A 195 5.13 2.65 -7.51
CA TYR A 195 3.78 2.53 -8.08
C TYR A 195 2.86 1.61 -7.26
N ASP A 196 3.41 0.54 -6.65
CA ASP A 196 2.66 -0.31 -5.72
C ASP A 196 2.18 0.48 -4.49
N ALA A 197 3.07 1.26 -3.88
CA ALA A 197 2.73 2.11 -2.74
C ALA A 197 1.73 3.23 -3.13
N CYS A 198 1.84 3.76 -4.36
CA CYS A 198 0.94 4.77 -4.90
C CYS A 198 -0.50 4.27 -5.01
N ARG A 199 -0.73 3.09 -5.59
CA ARG A 199 -2.08 2.50 -5.65
C ARG A 199 -2.67 2.26 -4.25
N LYS A 200 -1.86 1.82 -3.30
CA LYS A 200 -2.29 1.56 -1.92
C LYS A 200 -2.66 2.85 -1.19
N ILE A 201 -1.86 3.91 -1.32
CA ILE A 201 -2.21 5.19 -0.68
C ILE A 201 -3.42 5.83 -1.33
N ALA A 202 -3.65 5.66 -2.64
CA ALA A 202 -4.87 6.13 -3.29
C ALA A 202 -6.13 5.48 -2.68
N ILE A 203 -6.10 4.17 -2.44
CA ILE A 203 -7.20 3.45 -1.77
C ILE A 203 -7.42 4.00 -0.36
N LEU A 204 -6.37 4.13 0.45
CA LEU A 204 -6.47 4.64 1.82
C LEU A 204 -6.96 6.09 1.85
N SER A 205 -6.47 6.92 0.93
CA SER A 205 -6.89 8.31 0.78
C SER A 205 -8.36 8.44 0.40
N SER A 206 -8.82 7.56 -0.47
CA SER A 206 -10.23 7.53 -0.87
C SER A 206 -11.13 7.14 0.30
N LEU A 207 -10.71 6.18 1.13
CA LEU A 207 -11.44 5.83 2.35
C LEU A 207 -11.41 6.94 3.40
N MET A 208 -10.30 7.66 3.52
CA MET A 208 -10.15 8.79 4.43
C MET A 208 -11.08 9.94 4.05
N THR A 209 -11.19 10.26 2.77
CA THR A 209 -11.99 11.39 2.27
C THR A 209 -13.43 11.04 1.96
N GLY A 210 -13.76 9.74 1.85
CA GLY A 210 -15.05 9.25 1.34
C GLY A 210 -15.27 9.49 -0.16
N LYS A 211 -14.26 9.97 -0.89
CA LYS A 211 -14.30 10.31 -2.32
C LYS A 211 -13.15 9.64 -3.05
N SER A 212 -13.21 9.58 -4.37
CA SER A 212 -12.18 8.94 -5.19
C SER A 212 -10.92 9.80 -5.30
N VAL A 213 -9.79 9.25 -4.90
CA VAL A 213 -8.45 9.78 -5.16
C VAL A 213 -7.83 8.95 -6.27
N ASP A 214 -7.57 9.58 -7.41
CA ASP A 214 -6.95 8.91 -8.55
C ASP A 214 -5.44 8.76 -8.30
N TYR A 215 -4.92 7.54 -8.42
CA TYR A 215 -3.50 7.29 -8.22
C TYR A 215 -2.62 7.98 -9.28
N GLU A 216 -3.18 8.33 -10.46
CA GLU A 216 -2.48 9.07 -11.51
C GLU A 216 -2.21 10.53 -11.13
N ASP A 217 -3.02 11.09 -10.21
CA ASP A 217 -2.84 12.44 -9.68
C ASP A 217 -1.81 12.50 -8.52
N ILE A 218 -1.33 11.34 -8.02
CA ILE A 218 -0.39 11.27 -6.89
C ILE A 218 1.05 11.35 -7.38
N TYR A 219 1.78 12.37 -6.91
CA TYR A 219 3.22 12.45 -7.17
C TYR A 219 3.95 11.23 -6.64
N THR A 220 4.70 10.53 -7.52
CA THR A 220 5.38 9.29 -7.15
C THR A 220 6.85 9.35 -7.55
N GLU A 221 7.73 9.09 -6.58
CA GLU A 221 9.19 9.02 -6.73
C GLU A 221 9.70 7.76 -6.03
N GLY A 222 10.45 6.93 -6.76
CA GLY A 222 11.01 5.68 -6.27
C GLY A 222 12.31 5.84 -5.47
N ILE A 223 12.96 4.70 -5.19
CA ILE A 223 14.17 4.62 -4.37
C ILE A 223 15.45 4.41 -5.18
N THR A 224 15.37 4.30 -6.50
CA THR A 224 16.50 3.97 -7.39
C THR A 224 17.65 4.98 -7.36
N LYS A 225 17.38 6.21 -6.89
CA LYS A 225 18.39 7.27 -6.73
C LYS A 225 19.03 7.33 -5.35
N ILE A 226 18.57 6.51 -4.41
CA ILE A 226 19.12 6.49 -3.05
C ILE A 226 20.43 5.70 -3.04
N THR A 227 21.45 6.25 -2.40
CA THR A 227 22.81 5.69 -2.36
C THR A 227 23.26 5.40 -0.93
N ALA A 228 24.28 4.57 -0.75
CA ALA A 228 24.90 4.30 0.54
C ALA A 228 25.41 5.59 1.24
N ALA A 229 25.83 6.60 0.46
CA ALA A 229 26.23 7.89 1.01
C ALA A 229 25.09 8.65 1.68
N ASP A 230 23.85 8.57 1.16
CA ASP A 230 22.68 9.21 1.76
C ASP A 230 22.41 8.69 3.19
N PHE A 231 22.65 7.40 3.42
CA PHE A 231 22.52 6.81 4.75
C PHE A 231 23.61 7.27 5.73
N LYS A 232 24.84 7.55 5.27
CA LYS A 232 25.89 8.14 6.13
C LYS A 232 25.43 9.50 6.64
N TYR A 233 24.88 10.34 5.76
CA TYR A 233 24.35 11.64 6.14
C TYR A 233 23.11 11.52 7.04
N ALA A 234 22.18 10.61 6.72
CA ALA A 234 21.00 10.37 7.53
C ALA A 234 21.38 9.95 8.98
N LYS A 235 22.35 9.04 9.13
CA LYS A 235 22.87 8.61 10.46
C LYS A 235 23.46 9.77 11.24
N GLN A 236 24.24 10.66 10.59
CA GLN A 236 24.79 11.86 11.22
C GLN A 236 23.67 12.78 11.78
N MET A 237 22.52 12.79 11.11
CA MET A 237 21.35 13.58 11.53
C MET A 237 20.40 12.82 12.48
N ASN A 238 20.75 11.62 12.97
CA ASN A 238 19.86 10.71 13.70
C ASN A 238 18.55 10.41 12.94
N LYS A 239 18.67 10.19 11.63
CA LYS A 239 17.56 9.87 10.72
C LYS A 239 17.81 8.58 9.98
N SER A 240 16.76 8.03 9.37
CA SER A 240 16.85 6.94 8.39
C SER A 240 16.01 7.31 7.16
N VAL A 241 16.33 6.70 6.02
CA VAL A 241 15.58 6.91 4.78
C VAL A 241 14.51 5.83 4.66
N LYS A 242 13.27 6.25 4.39
CA LYS A 242 12.12 5.38 4.11
C LYS A 242 11.40 5.83 2.86
N LEU A 243 10.87 4.89 2.10
CA LEU A 243 9.86 5.22 1.08
C LEU A 243 8.52 5.38 1.81
N LEU A 244 8.03 6.60 1.89
CA LEU A 244 6.76 6.90 2.51
C LEU A 244 5.71 7.21 1.45
N ALA A 245 4.55 6.59 1.63
CA ALA A 245 3.33 6.99 0.96
C ALA A 245 2.48 7.76 1.98
N PHE A 246 2.09 8.99 1.67
CA PHE A 246 1.26 9.76 2.57
C PHE A 246 0.16 10.50 1.84
N SER A 247 -0.91 10.79 2.59
CA SER A 247 -1.95 11.74 2.23
C SER A 247 -2.29 12.58 3.45
N GLN A 248 -2.60 13.84 3.21
CA GLN A 248 -2.94 14.78 4.25
C GLN A 248 -3.99 15.78 3.74
N ASP A 249 -5.05 15.95 4.52
CA ASP A 249 -6.04 17.01 4.34
C ASP A 249 -5.68 18.20 5.21
N THR A 250 -5.52 19.36 4.60
CA THR A 250 -5.07 20.60 5.27
C THR A 250 -5.91 21.78 4.81
N GLU A 251 -5.79 22.92 5.49
CA GLU A 251 -6.41 24.18 5.03
C GLU A 251 -5.92 24.61 3.64
N ASP A 252 -4.70 24.22 3.25
CA ASP A 252 -4.11 24.52 1.93
C ASP A 252 -4.58 23.54 0.84
N GLY A 253 -5.31 22.47 1.20
CA GLY A 253 -5.85 21.46 0.30
C GLY A 253 -5.43 20.03 0.64
N PHE A 254 -5.86 19.11 -0.20
CA PHE A 254 -5.54 17.68 -0.08
C PHE A 254 -4.26 17.34 -0.82
N PHE A 255 -3.25 16.87 -0.11
CA PHE A 255 -1.95 16.46 -0.66
C PHE A 255 -1.79 14.94 -0.56
N ALA A 256 -1.27 14.32 -1.61
CA ALA A 256 -0.85 12.93 -1.61
C ALA A 256 0.47 12.75 -2.37
N MET A 257 1.33 11.85 -1.87
CA MET A 257 2.66 11.64 -2.46
C MET A 257 3.22 10.28 -2.04
N VAL A 258 4.05 9.71 -2.92
CA VAL A 258 4.98 8.62 -2.59
C VAL A 258 6.38 9.09 -2.91
N ALA A 259 7.27 9.09 -1.92
CA ALA A 259 8.66 9.51 -2.12
C ALA A 259 9.59 9.01 -1.00
N PRO A 260 10.91 9.02 -1.22
CA PRO A 260 11.88 8.87 -0.15
C PRO A 260 11.84 10.05 0.82
N PHE A 261 11.82 9.72 2.12
CA PHE A 261 11.89 10.68 3.21
C PHE A 261 12.96 10.29 4.22
N MET A 262 13.65 11.28 4.77
CA MET A 262 14.44 11.13 5.98
C MET A 262 13.52 11.36 7.20
N ILE A 263 13.36 10.34 8.03
CA ILE A 263 12.54 10.39 9.25
C ILE A 263 13.42 10.33 10.50
N SER A 264 13.02 11.04 11.54
CA SER A 264 13.70 11.06 12.84
C SER A 264 13.59 9.71 13.54
N LYS A 265 14.58 9.36 14.38
CA LYS A 265 14.50 8.19 15.26
C LYS A 265 13.32 8.21 16.24
N ASP A 266 12.75 9.40 16.49
CA ASP A 266 11.62 9.57 17.39
C ASP A 266 10.26 9.33 16.67
N HIS A 267 10.27 9.24 15.34
CA HIS A 267 9.06 8.94 14.56
C HIS A 267 8.72 7.44 14.64
N PRO A 268 7.45 7.04 14.91
CA PRO A 268 7.07 5.64 15.06
C PRO A 268 7.46 4.74 13.87
N LEU A 269 7.41 5.26 12.64
CA LEU A 269 7.79 4.50 11.44
C LEU A 269 9.31 4.21 11.33
N TYR A 270 10.17 4.86 12.14
CA TYR A 270 11.61 4.64 12.11
C TYR A 270 12.01 3.19 12.40
N ILE A 271 11.30 2.54 13.31
CA ILE A 271 11.59 1.16 13.74
C ILE A 271 11.09 0.10 12.76
N VAL A 272 10.30 0.48 11.76
CA VAL A 272 9.77 -0.45 10.76
C VAL A 272 10.88 -0.84 9.79
N ARG A 273 11.30 -2.10 9.81
CA ARG A 273 12.46 -2.62 9.07
C ARG A 273 12.10 -3.86 8.26
N ASP A 274 13.04 -4.28 7.43
CA ASP A 274 12.96 -5.48 6.60
C ASP A 274 11.69 -5.48 5.72
N VAL A 275 11.03 -6.61 5.58
CA VAL A 275 9.80 -6.78 4.77
C VAL A 275 8.53 -6.30 5.47
N PHE A 276 8.65 -5.70 6.66
CA PHE A 276 7.49 -5.25 7.41
C PHE A 276 6.96 -3.92 6.88
N ASN A 277 5.64 -3.78 6.98
CA ASN A 277 4.91 -2.58 6.63
C ASN A 277 4.26 -1.96 7.87
N ALA A 278 3.93 -0.69 7.78
CA ALA A 278 3.12 -0.01 8.78
C ALA A 278 2.29 1.10 8.14
N VAL A 279 1.10 1.31 8.70
CA VAL A 279 0.23 2.43 8.37
C VAL A 279 0.02 3.26 9.64
N TYR A 280 0.36 4.52 9.57
CA TYR A 280 0.22 5.51 10.62
C TYR A 280 -0.94 6.43 10.27
N VAL A 281 -1.93 6.51 11.14
CA VAL A 281 -3.18 7.25 10.93
C VAL A 281 -3.27 8.33 12.01
N HIS A 282 -3.53 9.55 11.59
CA HIS A 282 -3.80 10.67 12.48
C HIS A 282 -5.29 11.02 12.46
N GLY A 283 -5.91 11.00 13.64
CA GLY A 283 -7.29 11.39 13.85
C GLY A 283 -7.37 12.57 14.82
N ASN A 284 -8.33 13.46 14.61
CA ASN A 284 -8.44 14.72 15.34
C ASN A 284 -8.75 14.56 16.85
N MET A 285 -9.31 13.45 17.30
CA MET A 285 -9.66 13.20 18.70
C MET A 285 -8.79 12.14 19.35
N LEU A 286 -8.54 11.04 18.65
CA LEU A 286 -7.70 9.94 19.13
C LEU A 286 -6.21 10.31 19.07
N GLY A 287 -5.83 11.17 18.14
CA GLY A 287 -4.44 11.39 17.76
C GLY A 287 -3.90 10.26 16.90
N ASP A 288 -2.67 9.85 17.19
CA ASP A 288 -1.93 8.92 16.36
C ASP A 288 -2.23 7.46 16.69
N SER A 289 -2.43 6.66 15.65
CA SER A 289 -2.49 5.19 15.74
C SER A 289 -1.61 4.55 14.66
N MET A 290 -1.02 3.40 14.97
CA MET A 290 -0.16 2.68 14.02
C MET A 290 -0.56 1.22 13.91
N TYR A 291 -0.68 0.76 12.68
CA TYR A 291 -0.97 -0.63 12.32
C TYR A 291 0.28 -1.22 11.67
N TYR A 292 0.85 -2.25 12.26
CA TYR A 292 2.13 -2.83 11.88
C TYR A 292 2.03 -4.34 11.68
N GLY A 293 2.71 -4.86 10.66
CA GLY A 293 2.76 -6.30 10.41
C GLY A 293 3.40 -6.66 9.06
N ARG A 294 3.09 -7.87 8.58
CA ARG A 294 3.55 -8.34 7.27
C ARG A 294 2.67 -7.76 6.18
N GLY A 295 3.25 -6.91 5.33
CA GLY A 295 2.55 -6.24 4.23
C GLY A 295 2.26 -7.12 3.01
N ALA A 296 2.82 -8.34 2.95
CA ALA A 296 2.65 -9.31 1.88
C ALA A 296 2.91 -10.73 2.38
N GLY A 297 2.64 -11.72 1.53
CA GLY A 297 2.90 -13.13 1.76
C GLY A 297 1.63 -14.00 1.68
N LYS A 298 1.81 -15.29 1.37
CA LYS A 298 0.72 -16.24 1.15
C LYS A 298 -0.31 -16.22 2.27
N LEU A 299 0.11 -16.57 3.49
CA LEU A 299 -0.81 -16.70 4.63
C LEU A 299 -1.27 -15.37 5.23
N PRO A 300 -0.42 -14.33 5.38
CA PRO A 300 -0.89 -13.03 5.83
C PRO A 300 -1.99 -12.44 4.95
N THR A 301 -1.79 -12.41 3.62
CA THR A 301 -2.78 -11.89 2.67
C THR A 301 -4.05 -12.76 2.65
N ALA A 302 -3.89 -14.09 2.63
CA ALA A 302 -5.02 -15.01 2.70
C ALA A 302 -5.82 -14.86 3.99
N SER A 303 -5.17 -14.62 5.12
CA SER A 303 -5.85 -14.38 6.40
C SER A 303 -6.75 -13.13 6.35
N ALA A 304 -6.31 -12.06 5.70
CA ALA A 304 -7.13 -10.87 5.50
C ALA A 304 -8.35 -11.16 4.60
N VAL A 305 -8.16 -11.88 3.47
CA VAL A 305 -9.27 -12.33 2.61
C VAL A 305 -10.27 -13.18 3.40
N VAL A 306 -9.81 -14.16 4.18
CA VAL A 306 -10.68 -15.04 4.97
C VAL A 306 -11.42 -14.25 6.08
N SER A 307 -10.79 -13.22 6.61
CA SER A 307 -11.45 -12.29 7.54
C SER A 307 -12.64 -11.59 6.88
N ASP A 308 -12.49 -11.15 5.63
CA ASP A 308 -13.58 -10.58 4.82
C ASP A 308 -14.67 -11.62 4.51
N VAL A 309 -14.29 -12.88 4.24
CA VAL A 309 -15.25 -13.99 4.07
C VAL A 309 -16.10 -14.18 5.33
N VAL A 310 -15.49 -14.11 6.52
CA VAL A 310 -16.23 -14.22 7.80
C VAL A 310 -17.22 -13.06 7.95
N ASP A 311 -16.85 -11.85 7.56
CA ASP A 311 -17.75 -10.70 7.61
C ASP A 311 -18.89 -10.84 6.59
N CYS A 312 -18.62 -11.30 5.36
CA CYS A 312 -19.66 -11.63 4.38
C CYS A 312 -20.63 -12.71 4.92
N ALA A 313 -20.11 -13.73 5.59
CA ALA A 313 -20.90 -14.79 6.20
C ALA A 313 -21.90 -14.25 7.25
N ARG A 314 -21.46 -13.32 8.07
CA ARG A 314 -22.27 -12.67 9.10
C ARG A 314 -23.31 -11.70 8.55
N HIS A 315 -23.10 -11.18 7.35
CA HIS A 315 -23.89 -10.13 6.74
C HIS A 315 -24.57 -10.60 5.43
N GLN A 316 -25.04 -11.85 5.40
CA GLN A 316 -25.81 -12.37 4.25
C GLN A 316 -27.06 -11.52 3.99
N GLY A 317 -27.24 -11.06 2.75
CA GLY A 317 -28.38 -10.20 2.36
C GLY A 317 -28.34 -8.78 2.95
N LYS A 318 -27.19 -8.38 3.54
CA LYS A 318 -26.97 -7.04 4.09
C LYS A 318 -25.62 -6.53 3.59
N THR A 319 -25.54 -5.22 3.36
CA THR A 319 -24.30 -4.58 2.94
C THR A 319 -23.61 -3.92 4.12
N ILE A 320 -22.34 -4.22 4.30
CA ILE A 320 -21.44 -3.52 5.19
C ILE A 320 -21.11 -2.17 4.53
N MET A 321 -21.42 -1.08 5.21
CA MET A 321 -21.20 0.25 4.66
C MET A 321 -19.69 0.56 4.55
N CYS A 322 -19.30 0.98 3.37
CA CYS A 322 -18.00 1.59 3.09
C CYS A 322 -18.27 2.90 2.33
N PHE A 323 -17.78 4.00 2.90
CA PHE A 323 -18.00 5.33 2.32
C PHE A 323 -16.88 5.65 1.35
N TRP A 324 -17.16 5.47 0.07
CA TRP A 324 -16.27 5.83 -1.04
C TRP A 324 -17.13 6.10 -2.27
N ASP A 325 -17.31 7.36 -2.60
CA ASP A 325 -18.11 7.81 -3.74
C ASP A 325 -17.26 7.99 -5.00
N GLU A 326 -17.94 8.01 -6.16
CA GLU A 326 -17.30 8.24 -7.48
C GLU A 326 -16.84 9.70 -7.67
N GLU A 327 -17.30 10.64 -6.82
CA GLU A 327 -16.83 12.02 -6.84
C GLU A 327 -15.32 12.06 -6.57
N ARG A 328 -14.57 12.77 -7.42
CA ARG A 328 -13.11 12.84 -7.30
C ARG A 328 -12.66 13.93 -6.34
N VAL A 329 -11.68 13.63 -5.52
CA VAL A 329 -10.91 14.61 -4.77
C VAL A 329 -9.93 15.28 -5.74
N LYS A 330 -9.87 16.60 -5.69
CA LYS A 330 -8.80 17.32 -6.36
C LYS A 330 -7.53 17.23 -5.53
N VAL A 331 -6.57 16.43 -5.98
CA VAL A 331 -5.23 16.40 -5.38
C VAL A 331 -4.56 17.76 -5.65
N THR A 332 -4.09 18.41 -4.60
CA THR A 332 -3.40 19.70 -4.69
C THR A 332 -2.02 19.50 -5.30
N ASP A 333 -1.60 20.44 -6.15
CA ASP A 333 -0.27 20.42 -6.75
C ASP A 333 0.80 20.33 -5.65
N ILE A 334 1.58 19.25 -5.70
CA ILE A 334 2.64 18.99 -4.73
C ILE A 334 3.68 20.11 -4.67
N GLY A 335 3.82 20.87 -5.74
CA GLY A 335 4.66 22.06 -5.78
C GLY A 335 4.37 23.08 -4.69
N LEU A 336 3.15 23.09 -4.14
CA LEU A 336 2.74 23.96 -3.04
C LEU A 336 3.07 23.42 -1.66
N ALA A 337 3.35 22.13 -1.52
CA ALA A 337 3.67 21.50 -0.24
C ALA A 337 4.99 22.04 0.30
N LYS A 338 5.01 22.44 1.58
CA LYS A 338 6.16 23.06 2.24
C LYS A 338 6.89 22.06 3.14
N ARG A 339 8.21 21.95 2.97
CA ARG A 339 9.05 21.06 3.80
C ARG A 339 10.51 21.44 3.79
N LYS A 340 11.31 20.77 4.59
CA LYS A 340 12.78 20.82 4.53
C LYS A 340 13.31 19.76 3.59
N PHE A 341 14.45 20.04 2.98
CA PHE A 341 15.15 19.09 2.12
C PHE A 341 16.58 18.90 2.62
N PHE A 342 17.02 17.67 2.59
CA PHE A 342 18.42 17.31 2.59
C PHE A 342 18.92 17.31 1.15
N VAL A 343 20.07 17.92 0.89
CA VAL A 343 20.63 18.10 -0.45
C VAL A 343 22.12 17.77 -0.43
N ARG A 344 22.58 17.06 -1.46
CA ARG A 344 23.99 16.81 -1.74
C ARG A 344 24.37 17.41 -3.08
N VAL A 345 25.44 18.16 -3.12
CA VAL A 345 26.04 18.76 -4.33
C VAL A 345 27.54 18.50 -4.34
N SER A 346 28.21 18.68 -5.47
CA SER A 346 29.68 18.67 -5.50
C SER A 346 30.23 19.81 -4.66
N ALA A 347 31.40 19.62 -4.07
CA ALA A 347 32.01 20.55 -3.11
C ALA A 347 32.27 21.95 -3.69
N ASP A 348 32.55 22.05 -4.97
CA ASP A 348 32.76 23.30 -5.72
C ASP A 348 31.45 24.15 -5.82
N LYS A 349 30.27 23.56 -5.65
CA LYS A 349 28.97 24.25 -5.66
C LYS A 349 28.59 24.88 -4.32
N ARG A 350 29.44 24.84 -3.30
CA ARG A 350 29.10 25.33 -1.94
C ARG A 350 28.63 26.79 -1.95
N GLU A 351 29.37 27.70 -2.58
CA GLU A 351 29.00 29.12 -2.62
C GLU A 351 27.72 29.35 -3.41
N ALA A 352 27.54 28.65 -4.52
CA ALA A 352 26.31 28.71 -5.31
C ALA A 352 25.11 28.19 -4.53
N ALA A 353 25.27 27.13 -3.72
CA ALA A 353 24.22 26.61 -2.85
C ALA A 353 23.82 27.63 -1.78
N MET A 354 24.79 28.29 -1.15
CA MET A 354 24.52 29.35 -0.17
C MET A 354 23.79 30.54 -0.82
N ALA A 355 24.14 30.90 -2.04
CA ALA A 355 23.47 31.97 -2.78
C ALA A 355 22.01 31.59 -3.17
N ALA A 356 21.78 30.34 -3.57
CA ALA A 356 20.45 29.86 -4.02
C ALA A 356 19.47 29.60 -2.86
N PHE A 357 19.95 29.05 -1.75
CA PHE A 357 19.11 28.61 -0.63
C PHE A 357 19.20 29.48 0.62
N GLY A 358 20.12 30.45 0.69
CA GLY A 358 20.30 31.33 1.84
C GLY A 358 20.91 30.60 3.05
N ALA A 359 20.24 30.69 4.20
CA ALA A 359 20.71 30.03 5.42
C ALA A 359 20.59 28.51 5.33
N LEU A 360 21.72 27.82 5.43
CA LEU A 360 21.85 26.36 5.34
C LEU A 360 22.37 25.78 6.65
N ALA A 361 21.92 24.56 6.97
CA ALA A 361 22.56 23.74 8.01
C ALA A 361 23.47 22.72 7.31
N GLU A 362 24.78 22.98 7.33
CA GLU A 362 25.79 22.09 6.75
C GLU A 362 25.88 20.76 7.52
N ILE A 363 26.02 19.66 6.79
CA ILE A 363 26.16 18.32 7.34
C ILE A 363 27.42 17.69 6.76
N ASN A 364 28.35 17.30 7.64
CA ASN A 364 29.66 16.77 7.24
C ASN A 364 29.82 15.33 7.74
N VAL A 365 30.12 14.40 6.82
CA VAL A 365 30.41 12.99 7.10
C VAL A 365 31.79 12.57 6.58
N GLY A 366 32.64 13.53 6.23
CA GLY A 366 34.00 13.29 5.76
C GLY A 366 34.15 12.99 4.27
N ILE A 367 33.11 13.15 3.46
CA ILE A 367 33.18 13.02 1.99
C ILE A 367 33.65 14.37 1.42
N LYS A 368 34.91 14.45 1.00
CA LYS A 368 35.55 15.71 0.61
C LYS A 368 35.04 16.29 -0.72
N GLU A 369 34.55 15.42 -1.59
CA GLU A 369 34.07 15.75 -2.94
C GLU A 369 32.66 16.33 -2.92
N GLU A 370 31.98 16.31 -1.76
CA GLU A 370 30.61 16.72 -1.62
C GLU A 370 30.43 17.84 -0.59
N PHE A 371 29.45 18.68 -0.86
CA PHE A 371 28.88 19.61 0.10
C PHE A 371 27.41 19.21 0.35
N ALA A 372 27.07 18.90 1.59
CA ALA A 372 25.73 18.48 1.95
C ALA A 372 25.12 19.41 3.00
N PHE A 373 23.84 19.67 2.86
CA PHE A 373 23.12 20.60 3.70
C PHE A 373 21.64 20.29 3.84
N MET A 374 21.02 20.89 4.85
CA MET A 374 19.58 20.91 5.04
C MET A 374 19.07 22.35 4.80
N THR A 375 17.99 22.47 4.02
CA THR A 375 17.34 23.76 3.71
C THR A 375 16.47 24.25 4.88
N GLN A 376 16.07 25.53 4.83
CA GLN A 376 14.90 25.98 5.55
C GLN A 376 13.62 25.37 4.96
N ILE A 377 12.47 25.58 5.64
CA ILE A 377 11.17 25.17 5.08
C ILE A 377 10.88 26.03 3.85
N MET A 378 10.59 25.37 2.73
CA MET A 378 10.19 26.00 1.47
C MET A 378 9.24 25.09 0.71
N SER A 379 8.54 25.62 -0.30
CA SER A 379 7.69 24.81 -1.17
C SER A 379 8.53 23.92 -2.10
N GLU A 380 7.96 22.80 -2.54
CA GLU A 380 8.58 21.89 -3.53
C GLU A 380 8.92 22.67 -4.82
N LYS A 381 8.06 23.61 -5.23
CA LYS A 381 8.28 24.46 -6.39
C LYS A 381 9.49 25.38 -6.21
N GLU A 382 9.53 26.12 -5.09
CA GLU A 382 10.67 27.00 -4.75
C GLU A 382 11.98 26.20 -4.68
N PHE A 383 11.92 25.01 -4.08
CA PHE A 383 13.05 24.09 -4.02
C PHE A 383 13.53 23.70 -5.42
N ALA A 384 12.62 23.31 -6.33
CA ALA A 384 12.94 22.95 -7.70
C ALA A 384 13.61 24.11 -8.48
N GLU A 385 13.06 25.32 -8.35
CA GLU A 385 13.63 26.53 -8.95
C GLU A 385 15.06 26.83 -8.43
N ASN A 386 15.31 26.60 -7.14
CA ASN A 386 16.65 26.80 -6.56
C ASN A 386 17.64 25.72 -7.00
N ILE A 387 17.20 24.46 -7.14
CA ILE A 387 18.03 23.39 -7.71
C ILE A 387 18.37 23.67 -9.18
N GLU A 388 17.45 24.21 -9.96
CA GLU A 388 17.70 24.59 -11.35
C GLU A 388 18.77 25.71 -11.44
N LYS A 389 18.65 26.77 -10.62
CA LYS A 389 19.65 27.85 -10.50
C LYS A 389 21.04 27.29 -10.13
N LEU A 390 21.07 26.25 -9.31
CA LEU A 390 22.31 25.58 -8.88
C LEU A 390 22.90 24.68 -9.97
N GLY A 391 22.16 24.42 -11.07
CA GLY A 391 22.57 23.50 -12.12
C GLY A 391 22.53 22.04 -11.70
N GLY A 392 21.56 21.68 -10.86
CA GLY A 392 21.32 20.32 -10.37
C GLY A 392 22.04 19.96 -9.07
N CYS A 393 21.71 18.81 -8.52
CA CYS A 393 22.30 18.25 -7.30
C CYS A 393 22.67 16.76 -7.52
N ILE A 394 23.52 16.23 -6.66
CA ILE A 394 23.86 14.79 -6.63
C ILE A 394 22.64 13.99 -6.19
N ASN A 395 22.04 14.39 -5.06
CA ASN A 395 20.78 13.83 -4.56
C ASN A 395 20.05 14.82 -3.66
N ARG A 396 18.77 14.59 -3.52
CA ARG A 396 17.89 15.31 -2.58
C ARG A 396 16.90 14.37 -1.94
N ILE A 397 16.63 14.54 -0.65
CA ILE A 397 15.66 13.74 0.08
C ILE A 397 14.84 14.68 0.95
N ARG A 398 13.53 14.47 0.96
CA ARG A 398 12.60 15.22 1.80
C ARG A 398 12.79 14.85 3.27
N ILE A 399 12.60 15.80 4.17
CA ILE A 399 12.65 15.56 5.61
C ILE A 399 11.23 15.60 6.14
N MET A 400 10.81 14.50 6.77
CA MET A 400 9.57 14.47 7.53
C MET A 400 9.81 15.17 8.88
N ALA A 401 8.89 16.09 9.23
CA ALA A 401 8.94 16.86 10.48
C ALA A 401 8.73 15.96 11.71
#